data_7e4b20355821a9fc4eb120acf3211ca5
#
_entry.id   7e4b20355821a9fc4eb120acf3211ca5
#
_cell.length_a   1.000
_cell.length_b   1.000
_cell.length_c   1.000
_cell.angle_alpha   90.00
_cell.angle_beta   90.00
_cell.angle_gamma   90.00
#
_symmetry.space_group_name_H-M   'P 1'
#
loop_
_entity.id
_entity.type
_entity.pdbx_description
1 polymer ?
#
loop_
_entity_poly.entity_id
_entity_poly.type
_entity_poly.pdbx_seq_one_letter_code
_entity_poly.pdbx_strand_id
1 'polypeptide(L)'
;MIGFILSCYTIAALCIRPFSGYLLDTFARRPLYLLAYSVFMVIFAGYMIASLLSIFIVLRILHGFAFGMVTVSGNTIVIDILPSSRRGEGIGYYGLANNTAMSFGPMTGLFMHTSFSYENDFRLLSPFLPPRLHHGLFGKDTAETADKEKNRSRWTVSFW
;
A
#
# COMPACT_ATOMS: atom_id res chain seq x y z
N MET A 1 -9.14 -0.42 21.68
CA MET A 1 -8.36 -1.33 20.81
C MET A 1 -7.84 -0.66 19.55
N ILE A 2 -8.64 0.09 18.78
CA ILE A 2 -8.19 0.77 17.55
C ILE A 2 -7.00 1.69 17.79
N GLY A 3 -7.03 2.52 18.82
CA GLY A 3 -5.93 3.42 19.18
C GLY A 3 -4.61 2.69 19.46
N PHE A 4 -4.65 1.54 20.13
CA PHE A 4 -3.47 0.71 20.39
C PHE A 4 -2.81 0.22 19.09
N ILE A 5 -3.61 -0.25 18.13
CA ILE A 5 -3.13 -0.73 16.83
C ILE A 5 -2.49 0.40 16.02
N LEU A 6 -3.08 1.60 16.05
CA LEU A 6 -2.52 2.78 15.41
C LEU A 6 -1.20 3.23 16.07
N SER A 7 -1.14 3.15 17.41
CA SER A 7 0.07 3.49 18.18
C SER A 7 1.22 2.54 17.85
N CYS A 8 0.97 1.23 17.75
CA CYS A 8 2.00 0.25 17.39
C CYS A 8 2.63 0.56 16.01
N TYR A 9 1.81 0.93 15.03
CA TYR A 9 2.29 1.34 13.71
C TYR A 9 3.20 2.58 13.78
N THR A 10 2.75 3.61 14.50
CA THR A 10 3.49 4.88 14.62
C THR A 10 4.80 4.69 15.38
N ILE A 11 4.78 3.93 16.47
CA ILE A 11 6.00 3.61 17.25
C ILE A 11 6.99 2.85 16.40
N ALA A 12 6.55 1.83 15.66
CA ALA A 12 7.41 1.08 14.75
C ALA A 12 8.05 1.98 13.68
N ALA A 13 7.26 2.88 13.07
CA ALA A 13 7.75 3.83 12.09
C ALA A 13 8.76 4.84 12.66
N LEU A 14 8.63 5.21 13.92
CA LEU A 14 9.60 6.08 14.60
C LEU A 14 10.88 5.33 14.98
N CYS A 15 10.76 4.10 15.47
CA CYS A 15 11.90 3.28 15.89
C CYS A 15 12.86 2.97 14.74
N ILE A 16 12.35 2.78 13.51
CA ILE A 16 13.20 2.46 12.35
C ILE A 16 13.99 3.67 11.82
N ARG A 17 13.56 4.91 12.09
CA ARG A 17 14.18 6.11 11.51
C ARG A 17 15.68 6.24 11.75
N PRO A 18 16.22 6.08 13.00
CA PRO A 18 17.66 6.16 13.22
C PRO A 18 18.42 5.06 12.47
N PHE A 19 17.86 3.85 12.39
CA PHE A 19 18.45 2.74 11.63
C PHE A 19 18.39 2.98 10.12
N SER A 20 17.36 3.63 9.63
CA SER A 20 17.22 4.00 8.22
C SER A 20 18.35 4.92 7.76
N GLY A 21 18.76 5.89 8.58
CA GLY A 21 19.90 6.75 8.29
C GLY A 21 21.19 5.94 8.10
N TYR A 22 21.52 5.08 9.05
CA TYR A 22 22.69 4.21 8.97
C TYR A 22 22.68 3.29 7.73
N LEU A 23 21.53 2.70 7.40
CA LEU A 23 21.37 1.85 6.23
C LEU A 23 21.56 2.62 4.91
N LEU A 24 21.06 3.87 4.84
CA LEU A 24 21.19 4.74 3.67
C LEU A 24 22.62 5.26 3.46
N ASP A 25 23.41 5.32 4.51
CA ASP A 25 24.82 5.68 4.43
C ASP A 25 25.70 4.49 4.04
N THR A 26 25.27 3.26 4.38
CA THR A 26 26.03 2.02 4.12
C THR A 26 25.68 1.40 2.76
N PHE A 27 24.43 1.45 2.35
CA PHE A 27 23.93 0.82 1.14
C PHE A 27 23.52 1.84 0.07
N ALA A 28 23.48 1.39 -1.19
CA ALA A 28 22.99 2.22 -2.28
C ALA A 28 21.52 2.61 -2.04
N ARG A 29 21.22 3.90 -2.08
CA ARG A 29 19.93 4.49 -1.68
C ARG A 29 18.75 4.03 -2.52
N ARG A 30 18.93 3.95 -3.85
CA ARG A 30 17.85 3.54 -4.78
C ARG A 30 17.38 2.09 -4.58
N PRO A 31 18.25 1.06 -4.56
CA PRO A 31 17.81 -0.31 -4.34
C PRO A 31 17.21 -0.50 -2.93
N LEU A 32 17.74 0.19 -1.91
CA LEU A 32 17.20 0.13 -0.56
C LEU A 32 15.78 0.72 -0.50
N TYR A 33 15.53 1.83 -1.17
CA TYR A 33 14.19 2.42 -1.31
C TYR A 33 13.22 1.48 -2.01
N LEU A 34 13.64 0.89 -3.15
CA LEU A 34 12.79 -0.05 -3.90
C LEU A 34 12.47 -1.31 -3.09
N LEU A 35 13.44 -1.82 -2.32
CA LEU A 35 13.23 -2.95 -1.43
C LEU A 35 12.22 -2.60 -0.33
N ALA A 36 12.41 -1.47 0.37
CA ALA A 36 11.49 -1.01 1.41
C ALA A 36 10.07 -0.78 0.87
N TYR A 37 9.95 -0.21 -0.34
CA TYR A 37 8.68 0.01 -1.01
C TYR A 37 8.01 -1.30 -1.43
N SER A 38 8.78 -2.27 -1.91
CA SER A 38 8.26 -3.61 -2.25
C SER A 38 7.75 -4.34 -1.02
N VAL A 39 8.49 -4.29 0.09
CA VAL A 39 8.07 -4.86 1.38
C VAL A 39 6.78 -4.19 1.86
N PHE A 40 6.70 -2.86 1.78
CA PHE A 40 5.50 -2.09 2.11
C PHE A 40 4.28 -2.58 1.33
N MET A 41 4.41 -2.77 0.02
CA MET A 41 3.32 -3.26 -0.84
C MET A 41 2.92 -4.71 -0.53
N VAL A 42 3.89 -5.59 -0.30
CA VAL A 42 3.63 -7.00 0.04
C VAL A 42 2.88 -7.12 1.37
N ILE A 43 3.28 -6.33 2.38
CA ILE A 43 2.60 -6.32 3.68
C ILE A 43 1.16 -5.78 3.53
N PHE A 44 0.96 -4.79 2.68
CA PHE A 44 -0.37 -4.27 2.40
C PHE A 44 -1.30 -5.35 1.81
N ALA A 45 -0.79 -6.15 0.87
CA ALA A 45 -1.52 -7.32 0.35
C ALA A 45 -1.75 -8.39 1.44
N GLY A 46 -0.83 -8.53 2.39
CA GLY A 46 -0.94 -9.47 3.52
C GLY A 46 -2.14 -9.20 4.45
N TYR A 47 -2.62 -7.96 4.53
CA TYR A 47 -3.83 -7.64 5.32
C TYR A 47 -5.08 -8.36 4.83
N MET A 48 -5.16 -8.72 3.56
CA MET A 48 -6.30 -9.46 3.00
C MET A 48 -6.43 -10.88 3.55
N ILE A 49 -5.29 -11.45 4.02
CA ILE A 49 -5.20 -12.83 4.53
C ILE A 49 -5.27 -12.85 6.07
N ALA A 50 -5.16 -11.70 6.72
CA ALA A 50 -5.10 -11.56 8.17
C ALA A 50 -6.47 -11.78 8.83
N SER A 51 -6.82 -13.04 9.09
CA SER A 51 -8.06 -13.42 9.77
C SER A 51 -7.99 -13.29 11.30
N LEU A 52 -6.78 -13.29 11.88
CA LEU A 52 -6.53 -13.22 13.32
C LEU A 52 -5.99 -11.85 13.73
N LEU A 53 -6.51 -11.30 14.84
CA LEU A 53 -6.08 -10.02 15.39
C LEU A 53 -4.56 -9.98 15.68
N SER A 54 -3.99 -11.07 16.15
CA SER A 54 -2.55 -11.16 16.43
C SER A 54 -1.71 -11.01 15.16
N ILE A 55 -2.11 -11.65 14.06
CA ILE A 55 -1.44 -11.53 12.75
C ILE A 55 -1.56 -10.10 12.24
N PHE A 56 -2.74 -9.49 12.39
CA PHE A 56 -2.97 -8.11 12.00
C PHE A 56 -2.06 -7.13 12.74
N ILE A 57 -1.84 -7.30 14.06
CA ILE A 57 -0.93 -6.45 14.84
C ILE A 57 0.51 -6.61 14.37
N VAL A 58 0.97 -7.84 14.12
CA VAL A 58 2.32 -8.09 13.61
C VAL A 58 2.51 -7.44 12.26
N LEU A 59 1.57 -7.61 11.33
CA LEU A 59 1.60 -6.93 10.03
C LEU A 59 1.61 -5.40 10.16
N ARG A 60 0.90 -4.84 11.15
CA ARG A 60 0.89 -3.40 11.44
C ARG A 60 2.26 -2.88 11.87
N ILE A 61 2.96 -3.63 12.70
CA ILE A 61 4.32 -3.28 13.15
C ILE A 61 5.29 -3.34 11.98
N LEU A 62 5.27 -4.43 11.21
CA LEU A 62 6.11 -4.58 10.02
C LEU A 62 5.83 -3.49 8.98
N HIS A 63 4.56 -3.17 8.76
CA HIS A 63 4.14 -2.09 7.87
C HIS A 63 4.64 -0.73 8.35
N GLY A 64 4.62 -0.48 9.68
CA GLY A 64 5.19 0.72 10.28
C GLY A 64 6.71 0.83 10.02
N PHE A 65 7.46 -0.24 10.16
CA PHE A 65 8.90 -0.27 9.82
C PHE A 65 9.14 0.04 8.34
N ALA A 66 8.41 -0.63 7.44
CA ALA A 66 8.53 -0.39 6.01
C ALA A 66 8.18 1.07 5.63
N PHE A 67 7.11 1.62 6.21
CA PHE A 67 6.70 3.02 6.01
C PHE A 67 7.76 4.01 6.50
N GLY A 68 8.31 3.80 7.70
CA GLY A 68 9.39 4.64 8.23
C GLY A 68 10.60 4.64 7.32
N MET A 69 11.00 3.47 6.81
CA MET A 69 12.12 3.32 5.89
C MET A 69 11.84 4.03 4.54
N VAL A 70 10.66 3.84 3.95
CA VAL A 70 10.26 4.48 2.69
C VAL A 70 10.27 6.00 2.80
N THR A 71 9.73 6.55 3.90
CA THR A 71 9.65 8.00 4.09
C THR A 71 11.02 8.63 4.27
N VAL A 72 11.92 8.03 5.06
CA VAL A 72 13.30 8.53 5.24
C VAL A 72 14.08 8.42 3.94
N SER A 73 14.02 7.26 3.27
CA SER A 73 14.73 7.04 2.01
C SER A 73 14.24 7.99 0.90
N GLY A 74 12.94 8.19 0.80
CA GLY A 74 12.34 9.11 -0.17
C GLY A 74 12.81 10.54 0.03
N ASN A 75 12.77 11.05 1.27
CA ASN A 75 13.29 12.39 1.60
C ASN A 75 14.79 12.53 1.27
N THR A 76 15.60 11.52 1.60
CA THR A 76 17.03 11.54 1.32
C THR A 76 17.32 11.58 -0.18
N ILE A 77 16.63 10.75 -0.96
CA ILE A 77 16.80 10.72 -2.43
C ILE A 77 16.40 12.07 -3.04
N VAL A 78 15.31 12.68 -2.59
CA VAL A 78 14.87 14.01 -3.08
C VAL A 78 15.96 15.05 -2.79
N ILE A 79 16.55 15.06 -1.60
CA ILE A 79 17.63 16.00 -1.23
C ILE A 79 18.86 15.80 -2.11
N ASP A 80 19.18 14.55 -2.46
CA ASP A 80 20.37 14.23 -3.26
C ASP A 80 20.28 14.68 -4.72
N ILE A 81 19.09 14.57 -5.31
CA ILE A 81 18.88 14.93 -6.72
C ILE A 81 18.70 16.44 -6.93
N LEU A 82 18.45 17.18 -5.85
CA LEU A 82 18.25 18.62 -5.92
C LEU A 82 19.56 19.39 -5.80
N PRO A 83 19.81 20.39 -6.68
CA PRO A 83 20.96 21.27 -6.54
C PRO A 83 20.88 22.05 -5.22
N SER A 84 22.03 22.30 -4.60
CA SER A 84 22.13 22.92 -3.28
C SER A 84 21.39 24.27 -3.18
N SER A 85 21.38 25.05 -4.28
CA SER A 85 20.70 26.34 -4.37
C SER A 85 19.17 26.27 -4.34
N ARG A 86 18.57 25.11 -4.65
CA ARG A 86 17.11 24.93 -4.73
C ARG A 86 16.57 23.83 -3.81
N ARG A 87 17.37 23.32 -2.89
CA ARG A 87 16.96 22.25 -1.96
C ARG A 87 15.74 22.64 -1.13
N GLY A 88 15.71 23.87 -0.62
CA GLY A 88 14.56 24.36 0.16
C GLY A 88 13.26 24.36 -0.62
N GLU A 89 13.29 24.87 -1.85
CA GLU A 89 12.15 24.90 -2.78
C GLU A 89 11.68 23.47 -3.10
N GLY A 90 12.59 22.59 -3.47
CA GLY A 90 12.24 21.20 -3.86
C GLY A 90 11.69 20.38 -2.69
N ILE A 91 12.23 20.52 -1.48
CA ILE A 91 11.69 19.88 -0.26
C ILE A 91 10.29 20.43 0.03
N GLY A 92 10.07 21.74 -0.17
CA GLY A 92 8.75 22.37 -0.04
C GLY A 92 7.71 21.74 -0.96
N TYR A 93 8.03 21.58 -2.26
CA TYR A 93 7.13 20.93 -3.22
C TYR A 93 6.88 19.45 -2.88
N TYR A 94 7.92 18.72 -2.45
CA TYR A 94 7.77 17.33 -2.03
C TYR A 94 6.87 17.22 -0.78
N GLY A 95 7.05 18.09 0.19
CA GLY A 95 6.19 18.18 1.38
C GLY A 95 4.74 18.54 1.02
N LEU A 96 4.55 19.46 0.09
CA LEU A 96 3.21 19.84 -0.40
C LEU A 96 2.52 18.64 -1.08
N ALA A 97 3.23 17.90 -1.94
CA ALA A 97 2.70 16.70 -2.59
C ALA A 97 2.30 15.63 -1.56
N ASN A 98 3.13 15.38 -0.54
CA ASN A 98 2.82 14.45 0.54
C ASN A 98 1.59 14.88 1.34
N ASN A 99 1.49 16.15 1.73
CA ASN A 99 0.36 16.67 2.49
C ASN A 99 -0.94 16.61 1.67
N THR A 100 -0.85 16.91 0.38
CA THR A 100 -1.98 16.79 -0.56
C THR A 100 -2.45 15.33 -0.64
N ALA A 101 -1.53 14.37 -0.80
CA ALA A 101 -1.87 12.95 -0.84
C ALA A 101 -2.51 12.47 0.48
N MET A 102 -2.00 12.93 1.64
CA MET A 102 -2.56 12.60 2.95
C MET A 102 -3.95 13.21 3.19
N SER A 103 -4.25 14.35 2.58
CA SER A 103 -5.55 15.02 2.70
C SER A 103 -6.59 14.40 1.76
N PHE A 104 -6.23 14.20 0.51
CA PHE A 104 -7.13 13.66 -0.52
C PHE A 104 -7.29 12.15 -0.47
N GLY A 105 -6.27 11.41 0.01
CA GLY A 105 -6.29 9.95 0.09
C GLY A 105 -7.49 9.39 0.88
N PRO A 106 -7.67 9.77 2.16
CA PRO A 106 -8.82 9.32 2.96
C PRO A 106 -10.16 9.78 2.40
N MET A 107 -10.23 11.00 1.85
CA MET A 107 -11.45 11.53 1.26
C MET A 107 -11.88 10.72 0.02
N THR A 108 -10.94 10.45 -0.89
CA THR A 108 -11.18 9.60 -2.07
C THR A 108 -11.54 8.17 -1.66
N GLY A 109 -10.82 7.60 -0.69
CA GLY A 109 -11.10 6.25 -0.19
C GLY A 109 -12.51 6.14 0.42
N LEU A 110 -12.92 7.13 1.21
CA LEU A 110 -14.27 7.15 1.79
C LEU A 110 -15.35 7.33 0.73
N PHE A 111 -15.13 8.22 -0.24
CA PHE A 111 -16.05 8.42 -1.36
C PHE A 111 -16.21 7.15 -2.20
N MET A 112 -15.11 6.46 -2.51
CA MET A 112 -15.14 5.20 -3.23
C MET A 112 -15.89 4.13 -2.44
N HIS A 113 -15.60 4.00 -1.14
CA HIS A 113 -16.25 3.04 -0.26
C HIS A 113 -17.77 3.27 -0.15
N THR A 114 -18.26 4.50 -0.18
CA THR A 114 -19.69 4.82 -0.15
C THR A 114 -20.39 4.66 -1.49
N SER A 115 -19.64 4.82 -2.61
CA SER A 115 -20.21 4.82 -3.96
C SER A 115 -20.08 3.47 -4.68
N PHE A 116 -19.13 2.63 -4.27
CA PHE A 116 -18.82 1.35 -4.91
C PHE A 116 -18.74 0.23 -3.87
N SER A 117 -19.02 -1.01 -4.32
CA SER A 117 -18.86 -2.20 -3.47
C SER A 117 -17.37 -2.48 -3.23
N TYR A 118 -17.01 -3.06 -2.08
CA TYR A 118 -15.63 -3.43 -1.68
C TYR A 118 -14.83 -4.15 -2.78
N GLU A 119 -15.47 -4.95 -3.59
CA GLU A 119 -14.85 -5.67 -4.71
C GLU A 119 -14.28 -4.73 -5.79
N ASN A 120 -14.92 -3.57 -6.01
CA ASN A 120 -14.48 -2.59 -6.99
C ASN A 120 -13.32 -1.73 -6.49
N ASP A 121 -13.23 -1.48 -5.18
CA ASP A 121 -12.12 -0.73 -4.58
C ASP A 121 -10.79 -1.47 -4.80
N PHE A 122 -10.81 -2.80 -4.69
CA PHE A 122 -9.63 -3.64 -4.96
C PHE A 122 -9.27 -3.71 -6.45
N ARG A 123 -10.24 -3.67 -7.35
CA ARG A 123 -9.99 -3.65 -8.80
C ARG A 123 -9.30 -2.36 -9.25
N LEU A 124 -9.58 -1.24 -8.58
CA LEU A 124 -8.92 0.04 -8.86
C LEU A 124 -7.48 0.10 -8.32
N LEU A 125 -7.14 -0.73 -7.33
CA LEU A 125 -5.76 -0.91 -6.86
C LEU A 125 -4.95 -1.84 -7.78
N SER A 126 -5.62 -2.59 -8.65
CA SER A 126 -5.02 -3.62 -9.50
C SER A 126 -3.91 -3.13 -10.44
N PRO A 127 -3.93 -1.90 -11.02
CA PRO A 127 -2.85 -1.41 -11.88
C PRO A 127 -1.51 -1.24 -11.16
N PHE A 128 -1.54 -1.11 -9.82
CA PHE A 128 -0.34 -0.97 -8.98
C PHE A 128 0.22 -2.31 -8.48
N LEU A 129 -0.50 -3.42 -8.71
CA LEU A 129 -0.03 -4.76 -8.37
C LEU A 129 0.78 -5.35 -9.54
N PRO A 130 1.88 -6.07 -9.25
CA PRO A 130 2.59 -6.78 -10.28
C PRO A 130 1.68 -7.83 -10.96
N PRO A 131 1.79 -8.03 -12.31
CA PRO A 131 0.85 -8.85 -13.08
C PRO A 131 0.62 -10.26 -12.56
N ARG A 132 1.62 -10.88 -11.92
CA ARG A 132 1.52 -12.22 -11.33
C ARG A 132 0.59 -12.27 -10.11
N LEU A 133 0.55 -11.22 -9.32
CA LEU A 133 -0.37 -11.12 -8.16
C LEU A 133 -1.80 -10.79 -8.61
N HIS A 134 -1.94 -9.99 -9.67
CA HIS A 134 -3.23 -9.68 -10.26
C HIS A 134 -3.95 -10.95 -10.75
N HIS A 135 -3.27 -11.83 -11.50
CA HIS A 135 -3.85 -13.10 -11.97
C HIS A 135 -4.14 -14.09 -10.84
N GLY A 136 -3.37 -14.08 -9.75
CA GLY A 136 -3.59 -14.98 -8.61
C GLY A 136 -4.79 -14.59 -7.75
N LEU A 137 -5.04 -13.29 -7.59
CA LEU A 137 -6.11 -12.77 -6.73
C LEU A 137 -7.46 -12.66 -7.48
N PHE A 138 -7.44 -12.25 -8.75
CA PHE A 138 -8.65 -11.99 -9.53
C PHE A 138 -9.00 -13.11 -10.52
N GLY A 139 -8.06 -14.01 -10.84
CA GLY A 139 -8.29 -15.10 -11.79
C GLY A 139 -9.25 -16.18 -11.28
N LYS A 140 -9.39 -16.36 -9.97
CA LYS A 140 -10.35 -17.31 -9.38
C LYS A 140 -11.78 -16.76 -9.39
N ASP A 141 -11.97 -15.49 -9.09
CA ASP A 141 -13.31 -14.89 -9.00
C ASP A 141 -13.96 -14.74 -10.38
N THR A 142 -13.17 -14.45 -11.41
CA THR A 142 -13.67 -14.39 -12.79
C THR A 142 -14.09 -15.76 -13.34
N ALA A 143 -13.41 -16.82 -12.94
CA ALA A 143 -13.78 -18.19 -13.33
C ALA A 143 -15.07 -18.66 -12.63
N GLU A 144 -15.22 -18.34 -11.34
CA GLU A 144 -16.39 -18.73 -10.54
C GLU A 144 -17.64 -17.92 -10.93
N THR A 145 -17.51 -16.62 -11.24
CA THR A 145 -18.60 -15.79 -11.74
C THR A 145 -19.02 -16.20 -13.15
N ALA A 146 -18.09 -16.54 -14.04
CA ALA A 146 -18.39 -17.03 -15.38
C ALA A 146 -19.10 -18.40 -15.34
N ASP A 147 -18.75 -19.27 -14.41
CA ASP A 147 -19.40 -20.58 -14.25
C ASP A 147 -20.80 -20.44 -13.65
N LYS A 148 -21.01 -19.55 -12.70
CA LYS A 148 -22.33 -19.21 -12.14
C LYS A 148 -23.27 -18.59 -13.18
N GLU A 149 -22.76 -17.72 -14.05
CA GLU A 149 -23.53 -17.09 -15.11
C GLU A 149 -23.90 -18.09 -16.22
N LYS A 150 -22.97 -18.97 -16.58
CA LYS A 150 -23.20 -20.07 -17.53
C LYS A 150 -24.21 -21.10 -17.00
N ASN A 151 -24.21 -21.36 -15.71
CA ASN A 151 -25.16 -22.26 -15.09
C ASN A 151 -26.55 -21.63 -14.98
N ARG A 152 -26.63 -20.32 -14.70
CA ARG A 152 -27.89 -19.56 -14.69
C ARG A 152 -28.55 -19.52 -16.06
N SER A 153 -27.80 -19.34 -17.14
CA SER A 153 -28.32 -19.33 -18.51
C SER A 153 -28.83 -20.71 -18.96
N ARG A 154 -28.26 -21.80 -18.46
CA ARG A 154 -28.73 -23.17 -18.72
C ARG A 154 -30.13 -23.44 -18.11
N TRP A 155 -30.42 -22.90 -16.94
CA TRP A 155 -31.69 -23.08 -16.27
C TRP A 155 -32.83 -22.26 -16.93
N THR A 156 -32.49 -21.08 -17.48
CA THR A 156 -33.48 -20.24 -18.17
C THR A 156 -33.91 -20.80 -19.53
N VAL A 157 -33.07 -21.57 -20.21
CA VAL A 157 -33.41 -22.18 -21.51
C VAL A 157 -34.20 -23.49 -21.36
N SER A 158 -34.21 -24.11 -20.17
CA SER A 158 -34.92 -25.39 -19.91
C SER A 158 -36.39 -25.22 -19.52
N PHE A 159 -36.92 -24.00 -19.45
CA PHE A 159 -38.31 -23.72 -19.05
C PHE A 159 -39.19 -23.13 -20.18
N TRP A 160 -38.71 -23.20 -21.44
CA TRP A 160 -39.54 -22.85 -22.63
C TRP A 160 -39.69 -24.03 -23.59
#